data_1ff1961d86676dd52cc7502a0f6ae731
#
_entry.id   1ff1961d86676dd52cc7502a0f6ae731
#
_cell.length_a   1.000
_cell.length_b   1.000
_cell.length_c   1.000
_cell.angle_alpha   90.00
_cell.angle_beta   90.00
_cell.angle_gamma   90.00
#
_symmetry.space_group_name_H-M   'P 1'
#
loop_
_entity.id
_entity.type
_entity.pdbx_description
1 polymer ?
#
loop_
_entity_poly.entity_id
_entity_poly.type
_entity_poly.pdbx_seq_one_letter_code
_entity_poly.pdbx_strand_id
1 'polypeptide(L)'
;MLLRKLRELAEFLSYAEATPHEVSRFLAQRTFDTFANLTVFMTRIDDNSMLRHIGSFGYPQSFYEKWERFPLLLDVPLTMAVRTGSVVISHSSSDLKSRFKDLRDGIDFNVAVTGWKSCICWPINTDGGILAFFGTEIPSTPEHEAFFCAVGSLVGLWLSKGYSHTHLHSVSNKESRSATGDELTERQEVILELLRTGATNKTIALQVGYSESLIRKECISIFRALGISSRNELVFEKEA
;
A
#
# COMPACT_ATOMS: atom_id res chain seq x y z
N MET A 1 -6.43 -14.48 21.24
CA MET A 1 -7.36 -14.56 20.08
C MET A 1 -6.69 -14.11 18.78
N LEU A 2 -6.08 -12.94 18.74
CA LEU A 2 -5.45 -12.36 17.55
C LEU A 2 -4.32 -13.22 16.98
N LEU A 3 -3.44 -13.78 17.81
CA LEU A 3 -2.35 -14.67 17.39
C LEU A 3 -2.86 -15.94 16.67
N ARG A 4 -4.01 -16.49 17.10
CA ARG A 4 -4.62 -17.62 16.38
C ARG A 4 -5.03 -17.24 14.96
N LYS A 5 -5.58 -16.03 14.78
CA LYS A 5 -5.96 -15.49 13.46
C LYS A 5 -4.76 -15.29 12.55
N LEU A 6 -3.64 -14.80 13.09
CA LEU A 6 -2.38 -14.68 12.33
C LEU A 6 -1.84 -16.05 11.89
N ARG A 7 -1.93 -17.06 12.77
CA ARG A 7 -1.51 -18.44 12.43
C ARG A 7 -2.39 -19.01 11.30
N GLU A 8 -3.73 -18.90 11.43
CA GLU A 8 -4.67 -19.37 10.40
C GLU A 8 -4.42 -18.69 9.04
N LEU A 9 -4.12 -17.37 9.06
CA LEU A 9 -3.75 -16.63 7.85
C LEU A 9 -2.43 -17.12 7.26
N ALA A 10 -1.40 -17.30 8.09
CA ALA A 10 -0.09 -17.80 7.64
C ALA A 10 -0.20 -19.21 7.03
N GLU A 11 -0.98 -20.09 7.64
CA GLU A 11 -1.28 -21.43 7.12
C GLU A 11 -1.97 -21.33 5.76
N PHE A 12 -3.04 -20.52 5.63
CA PHE A 12 -3.74 -20.31 4.37
C PHE A 12 -2.79 -19.81 3.26
N LEU A 13 -2.00 -18.77 3.54
CA LEU A 13 -1.07 -18.18 2.58
C LEU A 13 0.11 -19.10 2.21
N SER A 14 0.40 -20.12 3.03
CA SER A 14 1.49 -21.07 2.77
C SER A 14 1.11 -22.17 1.79
N TYR A 15 -0.15 -22.57 1.76
CA TYR A 15 -0.63 -23.73 1.00
C TYR A 15 -1.44 -23.38 -0.25
N ALA A 16 -1.91 -22.13 -0.35
CA ALA A 16 -2.83 -21.78 -1.42
C ALA A 16 -2.08 -21.09 -2.59
N GLU A 17 -2.33 -21.58 -3.80
CA GLU A 17 -2.21 -20.79 -5.03
C GLU A 17 -3.38 -19.78 -5.08
N ALA A 18 -3.55 -19.01 -4.00
CA ALA A 18 -4.66 -18.12 -3.83
C ALA A 18 -4.49 -16.87 -4.70
N THR A 19 -5.57 -16.41 -5.30
CA THR A 19 -5.64 -15.11 -5.95
C THR A 19 -5.78 -14.00 -4.89
N PRO A 20 -5.43 -12.74 -5.21
CA PRO A 20 -5.63 -11.61 -4.29
C PRO A 20 -7.10 -11.44 -3.84
N HIS A 21 -8.07 -11.80 -4.69
CA HIS A 21 -9.49 -11.79 -4.31
C HIS A 21 -9.84 -12.87 -3.27
N GLU A 22 -9.26 -14.06 -3.39
CA GLU A 22 -9.42 -15.13 -2.40
C GLU A 22 -8.77 -14.79 -1.07
N VAL A 23 -7.60 -14.14 -1.10
CA VAL A 23 -6.95 -13.60 0.10
C VAL A 23 -7.83 -12.52 0.74
N SER A 24 -8.38 -11.58 -0.02
CA SER A 24 -9.31 -10.56 0.49
C SER A 24 -10.54 -11.18 1.13
N ARG A 25 -11.09 -12.23 0.54
CA ARG A 25 -12.22 -12.99 1.09
C ARG A 25 -11.83 -13.70 2.39
N PHE A 26 -10.67 -14.35 2.43
CA PHE A 26 -10.18 -15.02 3.63
C PHE A 26 -9.95 -14.02 4.78
N LEU A 27 -9.34 -12.87 4.49
CA LEU A 27 -9.17 -11.79 5.45
C LEU A 27 -10.52 -11.37 6.03
N ALA A 28 -11.50 -11.09 5.18
CA ALA A 28 -12.83 -10.64 5.60
C ALA A 28 -13.56 -11.69 6.45
N GLN A 29 -13.61 -12.93 6.01
CA GLN A 29 -14.50 -13.96 6.56
C GLN A 29 -13.86 -14.80 7.67
N ARG A 30 -12.52 -14.83 7.76
CA ARG A 30 -11.79 -15.68 8.71
C ARG A 30 -10.87 -14.89 9.63
N THR A 31 -10.05 -13.99 9.07
CA THR A 31 -9.08 -13.23 9.87
C THR A 31 -9.78 -12.16 10.73
N PHE A 32 -10.74 -11.46 10.13
CA PHE A 32 -11.46 -10.34 10.76
C PHE A 32 -12.91 -10.66 11.17
N ASP A 33 -13.30 -11.93 11.23
CA ASP A 33 -14.67 -12.35 11.59
C ASP A 33 -15.16 -11.78 12.93
N THR A 34 -14.26 -11.69 13.91
CA THR A 34 -14.57 -11.16 15.25
C THR A 34 -14.77 -9.65 15.29
N PHE A 35 -14.37 -8.93 14.25
CA PHE A 35 -14.53 -7.49 14.13
C PHE A 35 -15.73 -7.08 13.28
N ALA A 36 -16.58 -8.04 12.88
CA ALA A 36 -17.70 -7.82 11.96
C ALA A 36 -17.22 -7.09 10.69
N ASN A 37 -16.21 -7.64 10.00
CA ASN A 37 -15.67 -7.06 8.79
C ASN A 37 -16.76 -6.93 7.72
N LEU A 38 -16.85 -5.76 7.10
CA LEU A 38 -17.78 -5.45 6.02
C LEU A 38 -17.11 -5.53 4.66
N THR A 39 -15.87 -5.03 4.56
CA THR A 39 -15.15 -4.95 3.29
C THR A 39 -13.64 -5.06 3.49
N VAL A 40 -12.96 -5.53 2.45
CA VAL A 40 -11.49 -5.49 2.33
C VAL A 40 -11.14 -5.01 0.93
N PHE A 41 -10.20 -4.08 0.82
CA PHE A 41 -9.67 -3.55 -0.44
C PHE A 41 -8.15 -3.57 -0.38
N MET A 42 -7.51 -4.30 -1.28
CA MET A 42 -6.07 -4.46 -1.32
C MET A 42 -5.49 -3.76 -2.54
N THR A 43 -4.38 -3.06 -2.32
CA THR A 43 -3.65 -2.35 -3.38
C THR A 43 -2.18 -2.71 -3.38
N ARG A 44 -1.53 -2.54 -4.53
CA ARG A 44 -0.09 -2.65 -4.71
C ARG A 44 0.43 -1.38 -5.39
N ILE A 45 1.64 -0.96 -5.03
CA ILE A 45 2.34 0.13 -5.73
C ILE A 45 2.86 -0.43 -7.06
N ASP A 46 2.52 0.23 -8.16
CA ASP A 46 3.07 -0.04 -9.49
C ASP A 46 4.35 0.75 -9.77
N ASP A 47 4.98 0.49 -10.91
CA ASP A 47 6.25 1.13 -11.32
C ASP A 47 6.13 2.66 -11.47
N ASN A 48 4.93 3.18 -11.71
CA ASN A 48 4.66 4.62 -11.83
C ASN A 48 4.25 5.26 -10.49
N SER A 49 4.51 4.59 -9.37
CA SER A 49 4.18 5.12 -8.04
C SER A 49 2.69 5.36 -7.79
N MET A 50 1.84 4.60 -8.49
CA MET A 50 0.40 4.60 -8.28
C MET A 50 0.01 3.40 -7.42
N LEU A 51 -0.99 3.56 -6.57
CA LEU A 51 -1.66 2.42 -5.94
C LEU A 51 -2.63 1.81 -6.95
N ARG A 52 -2.43 0.53 -7.25
CA ARG A 52 -3.30 -0.26 -8.13
C ARG A 52 -4.07 -1.28 -7.30
N HIS A 53 -5.37 -1.38 -7.55
CA HIS A 53 -6.22 -2.42 -6.97
C HIS A 53 -5.75 -3.80 -7.43
N ILE A 54 -5.64 -4.74 -6.50
CA ILE A 54 -5.26 -6.12 -6.77
C ILE A 54 -6.29 -7.15 -6.30
N GLY A 55 -7.07 -6.84 -5.27
CA GLY A 55 -8.08 -7.73 -4.75
C GLY A 55 -8.99 -7.06 -3.74
N SER A 56 -10.23 -7.57 -3.61
CA SER A 56 -11.21 -6.97 -2.72
C SER A 56 -12.34 -7.92 -2.37
N PHE A 57 -13.09 -7.56 -1.32
CA PHE A 57 -14.28 -8.23 -0.85
C PHE A 57 -15.28 -7.19 -0.33
N GLY A 58 -16.58 -7.38 -0.64
CA GLY A 58 -17.68 -6.60 -0.07
C GLY A 58 -17.92 -5.22 -0.68
N TYR A 59 -17.20 -4.82 -1.72
CA TYR A 59 -17.44 -3.56 -2.42
C TYR A 59 -18.30 -3.75 -3.67
N PRO A 60 -19.14 -2.76 -4.04
CA PRO A 60 -19.84 -2.74 -5.33
C PRO A 60 -18.86 -2.48 -6.48
N GLN A 61 -19.23 -2.94 -7.69
CA GLN A 61 -18.39 -2.81 -8.89
C GLN A 61 -18.03 -1.36 -9.22
N SER A 62 -18.96 -0.42 -9.04
CA SER A 62 -18.71 1.02 -9.25
C SER A 62 -17.60 1.62 -8.39
N PHE A 63 -17.29 0.98 -7.26
CA PHE A 63 -16.16 1.37 -6.43
C PHE A 63 -14.83 1.03 -7.09
N TYR A 64 -14.74 -0.14 -7.73
CA TYR A 64 -13.50 -0.60 -8.37
C TYR A 64 -13.11 0.29 -9.55
N GLU A 65 -14.06 0.70 -10.36
CA GLU A 65 -13.81 1.55 -11.52
C GLU A 65 -13.16 2.88 -11.13
N LYS A 66 -13.59 3.45 -10.01
CA LYS A 66 -13.06 4.71 -9.49
C LYS A 66 -11.69 4.54 -8.82
N TRP A 67 -11.44 3.39 -8.20
CA TRP A 67 -10.28 3.12 -7.37
C TRP A 67 -9.35 2.06 -7.94
N GLU A 68 -9.47 1.77 -9.23
CA GLU A 68 -8.61 0.80 -9.90
C GLU A 68 -7.14 1.22 -9.83
N ARG A 69 -6.88 2.52 -9.99
CA ARG A 69 -5.53 3.08 -9.96
C ARG A 69 -5.57 4.55 -9.53
N PHE A 70 -4.78 4.93 -8.53
CA PHE A 70 -4.76 6.29 -8.01
C PHE A 70 -3.38 6.68 -7.45
N PRO A 71 -3.05 8.00 -7.45
CA PRO A 71 -1.74 8.47 -7.01
C PRO A 71 -1.45 8.16 -5.53
N LEU A 72 -0.22 7.75 -5.22
CA LEU A 72 0.23 7.57 -3.84
C LEU A 72 0.26 8.90 -3.05
N LEU A 73 0.32 10.03 -3.74
CA LEU A 73 0.27 11.36 -3.13
C LEU A 73 -1.13 11.85 -2.78
N LEU A 74 -2.18 11.15 -3.22
CA LEU A 74 -3.55 11.49 -2.85
C LEU A 74 -3.69 11.51 -1.32
N ASP A 75 -4.33 12.54 -0.77
CA ASP A 75 -4.49 12.71 0.69
C ASP A 75 -5.72 11.93 1.20
N VAL A 76 -5.56 10.62 1.30
CA VAL A 76 -6.56 9.66 1.80
C VAL A 76 -5.93 8.69 2.81
N PRO A 77 -6.73 8.02 3.67
CA PRO A 77 -6.20 7.16 4.74
C PRO A 77 -5.27 6.05 4.24
N LEU A 78 -5.62 5.42 3.11
CA LEU A 78 -4.85 4.30 2.57
C LEU A 78 -3.47 4.74 2.07
N THR A 79 -3.39 5.84 1.35
CA THR A 79 -2.10 6.38 0.87
C THR A 79 -1.25 6.87 2.04
N MET A 80 -1.86 7.48 3.06
CA MET A 80 -1.15 7.86 4.29
C MET A 80 -0.56 6.63 4.97
N ALA A 81 -1.34 5.56 5.18
CA ALA A 81 -0.85 4.33 5.79
C ALA A 81 0.34 3.74 5.03
N VAL A 82 0.27 3.72 3.69
CA VAL A 82 1.36 3.21 2.84
C VAL A 82 2.60 4.12 2.91
N ARG A 83 2.44 5.44 2.82
CA ARG A 83 3.55 6.40 2.87
C ARG A 83 4.28 6.39 4.21
N THR A 84 3.52 6.35 5.31
CA THR A 84 4.10 6.41 6.67
C THR A 84 4.53 5.06 7.21
N GLY A 85 4.06 3.96 6.61
CA GLY A 85 4.28 2.61 7.13
C GLY A 85 3.52 2.32 8.44
N SER A 86 2.45 3.06 8.72
CA SER A 86 1.71 3.03 9.98
C SER A 86 0.23 2.72 9.77
N VAL A 87 -0.43 2.18 10.79
CA VAL A 87 -1.88 1.96 10.76
C VAL A 87 -2.60 3.29 10.92
N VAL A 88 -3.63 3.50 10.11
CA VAL A 88 -4.54 4.66 10.21
C VAL A 88 -5.92 4.15 10.58
N ILE A 89 -6.42 4.56 11.73
CA ILE A 89 -7.74 4.21 12.27
C ILE A 89 -8.63 5.45 12.31
N SER A 90 -9.89 5.28 11.93
CA SER A 90 -10.92 6.31 11.97
C SER A 90 -12.27 5.69 12.34
N HIS A 91 -13.07 6.38 13.14
CA HIS A 91 -14.35 5.84 13.66
C HIS A 91 -15.58 6.56 13.08
N SER A 92 -15.39 7.56 12.23
CA SER A 92 -16.50 8.26 11.59
C SER A 92 -16.09 8.92 10.27
N SER A 93 -17.09 9.17 9.41
CA SER A 93 -16.90 9.95 8.20
C SER A 93 -16.43 11.37 8.47
N SER A 94 -16.89 11.98 9.57
CA SER A 94 -16.48 13.33 9.97
C SER A 94 -15.01 13.36 10.36
N ASP A 95 -14.51 12.34 11.06
CA ASP A 95 -13.09 12.21 11.37
C ASP A 95 -12.26 12.04 10.09
N LEU A 96 -12.66 11.14 9.19
CA LEU A 96 -12.00 10.98 7.89
C LEU A 96 -11.92 12.30 7.10
N LYS A 97 -13.06 13.00 6.95
CA LYS A 97 -13.11 14.25 6.20
C LYS A 97 -12.33 15.38 6.89
N SER A 98 -12.20 15.37 8.22
CA SER A 98 -11.42 16.37 8.95
C SER A 98 -9.92 16.21 8.73
N ARG A 99 -9.45 14.96 8.63
CA ARG A 99 -8.03 14.58 8.55
C ARG A 99 -7.50 14.56 7.11
N PHE A 100 -8.35 14.25 6.12
CA PHE A 100 -7.93 14.00 4.75
C PHE A 100 -8.63 14.97 3.79
N LYS A 101 -7.82 15.80 3.13
CA LYS A 101 -8.30 16.88 2.25
C LYS A 101 -9.09 16.31 1.06
N ASP A 102 -8.57 15.30 0.39
CA ASP A 102 -9.18 14.80 -0.83
C ASP A 102 -10.50 14.06 -0.58
N LEU A 103 -10.74 13.59 0.67
CA LEU A 103 -12.04 13.06 1.08
C LEU A 103 -13.09 14.15 1.32
N ARG A 104 -12.65 15.36 1.65
CA ARG A 104 -13.51 16.52 1.87
C ARG A 104 -14.11 17.02 0.56
N ASP A 105 -13.30 16.97 -0.51
CA ASP A 105 -13.60 17.59 -1.81
C ASP A 105 -14.42 16.70 -2.75
N GLY A 106 -15.01 15.58 -2.28
CA GLY A 106 -16.00 14.84 -3.05
C GLY A 106 -15.82 13.34 -3.17
N ILE A 107 -14.88 12.75 -2.43
CA ILE A 107 -14.76 11.30 -2.34
C ILE A 107 -15.64 10.81 -1.19
N ASP A 108 -16.85 10.33 -1.51
CA ASP A 108 -17.75 9.79 -0.51
C ASP A 108 -17.59 8.28 -0.39
N PHE A 109 -16.85 7.82 0.63
CA PHE A 109 -16.78 6.40 0.97
C PHE A 109 -18.08 5.85 1.55
N ASN A 110 -18.97 6.72 2.06
CA ASN A 110 -20.21 6.29 2.69
C ASN A 110 -21.20 5.67 1.70
N VAL A 111 -21.10 6.01 0.42
CA VAL A 111 -21.97 5.44 -0.61
C VAL A 111 -21.64 3.96 -0.85
N ALA A 112 -20.40 3.55 -0.60
CA ALA A 112 -19.97 2.17 -0.84
C ALA A 112 -20.21 1.22 0.34
N VAL A 113 -20.18 1.73 1.58
CA VAL A 113 -20.29 0.89 2.79
C VAL A 113 -21.12 1.59 3.85
N THR A 114 -22.27 1.01 4.19
CA THR A 114 -23.16 1.55 5.23
C THR A 114 -22.95 0.83 6.57
N GLY A 115 -23.19 1.53 7.69
CA GLY A 115 -23.20 0.93 9.03
C GLY A 115 -21.82 0.60 9.60
N TRP A 116 -20.73 1.09 9.01
CA TRP A 116 -19.40 0.90 9.57
C TRP A 116 -19.16 1.75 10.81
N LYS A 117 -18.33 1.25 11.72
CA LYS A 117 -17.91 1.90 12.96
C LYS A 117 -16.40 2.11 13.03
N SER A 118 -15.63 1.39 12.22
CA SER A 118 -14.20 1.62 12.06
C SER A 118 -13.80 1.49 10.60
N CYS A 119 -13.00 2.44 10.14
CA CYS A 119 -12.25 2.40 8.89
C CYS A 119 -10.78 2.26 9.26
N ILE A 120 -10.12 1.21 8.80
CA ILE A 120 -8.71 0.95 9.11
C ILE A 120 -7.96 0.76 7.82
N CYS A 121 -6.82 1.47 7.71
CA CYS A 121 -5.86 1.32 6.63
C CYS A 121 -4.50 0.94 7.20
N TRP A 122 -3.82 -0.01 6.57
CA TRP A 122 -2.48 -0.42 6.98
C TRP A 122 -1.62 -0.84 5.80
N PRO A 123 -0.28 -0.75 5.93
CA PRO A 123 0.62 -1.07 4.82
C PRO A 123 0.73 -2.59 4.60
N ILE A 124 0.98 -2.96 3.35
CA ILE A 124 1.51 -4.27 2.95
C ILE A 124 3.02 -4.09 2.78
N ASN A 125 3.77 -4.16 3.85
CA ASN A 125 5.20 -3.80 3.88
C ASN A 125 5.44 -2.44 3.18
N THR A 126 6.29 -2.44 2.13
CA THR A 126 6.56 -1.27 1.26
C THR A 126 5.85 -1.38 -0.09
N ASP A 127 5.01 -2.40 -0.30
CA ASP A 127 4.53 -2.78 -1.62
C ASP A 127 3.10 -2.32 -1.91
N GLY A 128 2.37 -1.87 -0.90
CA GLY A 128 0.99 -1.45 -1.04
C GLY A 128 0.29 -1.26 0.28
N GLY A 129 -1.04 -1.36 0.28
CA GLY A 129 -1.84 -1.22 1.49
C GLY A 129 -3.19 -1.92 1.42
N ILE A 130 -3.78 -2.07 2.59
CA ILE A 130 -5.11 -2.63 2.77
C ILE A 130 -6.00 -1.60 3.45
N LEU A 131 -7.21 -1.44 2.93
CA LEU A 131 -8.30 -0.69 3.53
C LEU A 131 -9.41 -1.68 3.89
N ALA A 132 -9.94 -1.57 5.10
CA ALA A 132 -11.10 -2.35 5.51
C ALA A 132 -12.07 -1.52 6.36
N PHE A 133 -13.36 -1.82 6.21
CA PHE A 133 -14.42 -1.28 7.04
C PHE A 133 -14.99 -2.37 7.96
N PHE A 134 -15.28 -1.99 9.20
CA PHE A 134 -15.75 -2.89 10.25
C PHE A 134 -17.03 -2.39 10.89
N GLY A 135 -17.96 -3.30 11.17
CA GLY A 135 -19.21 -3.02 11.89
C GLY A 135 -19.06 -2.85 13.39
N THR A 136 -17.86 -3.10 13.94
CA THR A 136 -17.51 -2.85 15.35
C THR A 136 -16.52 -1.71 15.46
N GLU A 137 -16.52 -1.03 16.60
CA GLU A 137 -15.48 -0.07 16.93
C GLU A 137 -14.23 -0.82 17.40
N ILE A 138 -13.11 -0.57 16.71
CA ILE A 138 -11.81 -1.18 17.01
C ILE A 138 -10.91 -0.11 17.59
N PRO A 139 -10.53 -0.19 18.87
CA PRO A 139 -9.73 0.83 19.51
C PRO A 139 -8.30 0.89 18.93
N SER A 140 -7.76 2.09 18.85
CA SER A 140 -6.35 2.31 18.48
C SER A 140 -5.46 1.95 19.66
N THR A 141 -5.08 0.70 19.76
CA THR A 141 -4.15 0.20 20.79
C THR A 141 -2.93 -0.40 20.12
N PRO A 142 -1.76 -0.41 20.77
CA PRO A 142 -0.55 -1.04 20.23
C PRO A 142 -0.76 -2.51 19.80
N GLU A 143 -1.63 -3.24 20.48
CA GLU A 143 -1.96 -4.63 20.15
C GLU A 143 -2.71 -4.73 18.82
N HIS A 144 -3.74 -3.89 18.60
CA HIS A 144 -4.48 -3.88 17.34
C HIS A 144 -3.61 -3.38 16.17
N GLU A 145 -2.82 -2.33 16.39
CA GLU A 145 -1.88 -1.83 15.38
C GLU A 145 -0.86 -2.89 14.98
N ALA A 146 -0.26 -3.58 15.96
CA ALA A 146 0.66 -4.68 15.73
C ALA A 146 -0.01 -5.84 14.95
N PHE A 147 -1.28 -6.16 15.27
CA PHE A 147 -2.04 -7.17 14.56
C PHE A 147 -2.24 -6.82 13.09
N PHE A 148 -2.70 -5.61 12.76
CA PHE A 148 -2.89 -5.18 11.38
C PHE A 148 -1.56 -5.10 10.61
N CYS A 149 -0.48 -4.62 11.24
CA CYS A 149 0.85 -4.64 10.67
C CYS A 149 1.33 -6.08 10.37
N ALA A 150 1.09 -7.03 11.28
CA ALA A 150 1.44 -8.43 11.07
C ALA A 150 0.64 -9.06 9.92
N VAL A 151 -0.65 -8.75 9.79
CA VAL A 151 -1.47 -9.16 8.63
C VAL A 151 -0.87 -8.59 7.34
N GLY A 152 -0.53 -7.31 7.31
CA GLY A 152 0.09 -6.67 6.15
C GLY A 152 1.42 -7.32 5.78
N SER A 153 2.25 -7.67 6.76
CA SER A 153 3.54 -8.34 6.55
C SER A 153 3.37 -9.76 5.97
N LEU A 154 2.42 -10.53 6.47
CA LEU A 154 2.11 -11.88 5.95
C LEU A 154 1.62 -11.81 4.50
N VAL A 155 0.71 -10.89 4.19
CA VAL A 155 0.23 -10.66 2.82
C VAL A 155 1.37 -10.21 1.90
N GLY A 156 2.26 -9.32 2.38
CA GLY A 156 3.43 -8.87 1.62
C GLY A 156 4.40 -10.00 1.31
N LEU A 157 4.67 -10.89 2.27
CA LEU A 157 5.49 -12.09 2.05
C LEU A 157 4.86 -13.03 1.01
N TRP A 158 3.54 -13.21 1.07
CA TRP A 158 2.82 -14.02 0.09
C TRP A 158 2.88 -13.39 -1.31
N LEU A 159 2.63 -12.08 -1.45
CA LEU A 159 2.74 -11.37 -2.73
C LEU A 159 4.14 -11.47 -3.33
N SER A 160 5.20 -11.45 -2.52
CA SER A 160 6.57 -11.57 -3.00
C SER A 160 6.90 -12.96 -3.55
N LYS A 161 6.25 -14.03 -3.04
CA LYS A 161 6.46 -15.41 -3.48
C LYS A 161 5.67 -15.76 -4.75
N GLY A 162 4.40 -15.35 -4.83
CA GLY A 162 3.47 -15.81 -5.86
C GLY A 162 3.49 -14.99 -7.15
N TYR A 163 3.83 -13.72 -7.08
CA TYR A 163 3.79 -12.83 -8.25
C TYR A 163 5.05 -12.88 -9.11
N SER A 164 6.13 -13.51 -8.62
CA SER A 164 7.36 -13.69 -9.42
C SER A 164 7.23 -14.77 -10.50
N HIS A 165 6.26 -15.67 -10.44
CA HIS A 165 6.20 -16.81 -11.36
C HIS A 165 5.04 -16.82 -12.37
N THR A 166 3.97 -16.06 -12.21
CA THR A 166 2.78 -16.24 -13.06
C THR A 166 2.48 -15.07 -14.01
N HIS A 167 3.02 -13.87 -13.79
CA HIS A 167 2.74 -12.70 -14.64
C HIS A 167 3.86 -12.26 -15.57
N LEU A 168 5.02 -12.93 -15.57
CA LEU A 168 6.04 -12.70 -16.60
C LEU A 168 5.69 -13.36 -17.95
N HIS A 169 4.69 -14.24 -18.00
CA HIS A 169 4.35 -14.96 -19.23
C HIS A 169 2.98 -14.67 -19.85
N SER A 170 2.07 -13.92 -19.24
CA SER A 170 0.73 -13.72 -19.81
C SER A 170 0.35 -12.27 -20.14
N VAL A 171 1.18 -11.28 -19.87
CA VAL A 171 0.94 -9.86 -20.29
C VAL A 171 2.02 -9.35 -21.23
N SER A 172 2.92 -10.22 -21.69
CA SER A 172 3.97 -9.88 -22.64
C SER A 172 3.52 -9.84 -24.12
N ASN A 173 2.21 -9.80 -24.42
CA ASN A 173 1.74 -9.65 -25.80
C ASN A 173 0.45 -8.84 -25.87
N LYS A 174 0.47 -7.58 -25.51
CA LYS A 174 -0.13 -6.44 -26.21
C LYS A 174 0.00 -5.18 -25.35
N GLU A 175 0.55 -4.15 -25.95
CA GLU A 175 0.61 -2.77 -25.47
C GLU A 175 1.58 -2.47 -24.33
N SER A 176 2.86 -2.51 -24.62
CA SER A 176 3.86 -1.60 -24.05
C SER A 176 5.13 -1.64 -24.88
N ARG A 177 5.03 -1.24 -26.13
CA ARG A 177 6.15 -0.71 -26.90
C ARG A 177 5.95 0.78 -27.01
N SER A 178 6.30 1.51 -25.94
CA SER A 178 6.82 2.88 -26.02
C SER A 178 6.94 3.44 -24.60
N ALA A 179 8.06 3.16 -23.97
CA ALA A 179 8.79 4.08 -23.11
C ALA A 179 10.15 3.43 -22.89
N THR A 180 11.14 3.95 -23.51
CA THR A 180 12.54 3.78 -23.16
C THR A 180 12.71 4.05 -21.69
N GLY A 181 13.12 3.03 -20.95
CA GLY A 181 13.04 2.99 -19.50
C GLY A 181 14.16 3.73 -18.78
N ASP A 182 14.27 5.05 -18.94
CA ASP A 182 15.27 5.88 -18.26
C ASP A 182 14.69 7.17 -17.63
N GLU A 183 13.39 7.42 -17.69
CA GLU A 183 12.81 8.61 -17.04
C GLU A 183 12.38 8.30 -15.62
N LEU A 184 12.93 9.07 -14.67
CA LEU A 184 12.53 9.04 -13.26
C LEU A 184 11.11 9.62 -13.12
N THR A 185 10.33 9.07 -12.21
CA THR A 185 9.05 9.68 -11.83
C THR A 185 9.29 10.97 -11.06
N GLU A 186 8.33 11.91 -11.08
CA GLU A 186 8.40 13.17 -10.33
C GLU A 186 8.78 12.94 -8.85
N ARG A 187 8.26 11.91 -8.22
CA ARG A 187 8.63 11.51 -6.86
C ARG A 187 10.11 11.08 -6.77
N GLN A 188 10.59 10.32 -7.73
CA GLN A 188 11.97 9.86 -7.75
C GLN A 188 12.94 11.01 -8.01
N GLU A 189 12.54 12.00 -8.79
CA GLU A 189 13.32 13.23 -8.99
C GLU A 189 13.47 14.02 -7.69
N VAL A 190 12.38 14.21 -6.93
CA VAL A 190 12.45 14.86 -5.60
C VAL A 190 13.35 14.08 -4.65
N ILE A 191 13.25 12.76 -4.62
CA ILE A 191 14.13 11.93 -3.79
C ILE A 191 15.59 12.02 -4.26
N LEU A 192 15.84 12.01 -5.56
CA LEU A 192 17.17 12.14 -6.15
C LEU A 192 17.82 13.48 -5.78
N GLU A 193 17.09 14.59 -5.84
CA GLU A 193 17.58 15.89 -5.40
C GLU A 193 18.00 15.86 -3.93
N LEU A 194 17.18 15.28 -3.06
CA LEU A 194 17.52 15.12 -1.65
C LEU A 194 18.71 14.16 -1.43
N LEU A 195 18.86 13.12 -2.25
CA LEU A 195 20.03 12.24 -2.23
C LEU A 195 21.31 13.01 -2.60
N ARG A 196 21.26 13.88 -3.59
CA ARG A 196 22.39 14.74 -4.02
C ARG A 196 22.83 15.72 -2.94
N THR A 197 21.92 16.18 -2.07
CA THR A 197 22.30 17.03 -0.91
C THR A 197 22.97 16.25 0.22
N GLY A 198 23.08 14.92 0.11
CA GLY A 198 23.64 14.06 1.15
C GLY A 198 22.63 13.67 2.26
N ALA A 199 21.34 13.98 2.10
CA ALA A 199 20.32 13.68 3.11
C ALA A 199 20.17 12.16 3.33
N THR A 200 20.13 11.68 4.55
CA THR A 200 19.94 10.25 4.86
C THR A 200 18.53 9.77 4.47
N ASN A 201 18.34 8.46 4.28
CA ASN A 201 17.00 7.91 3.98
C ASN A 201 15.98 8.32 5.06
N LYS A 202 16.38 8.38 6.32
CA LYS A 202 15.53 8.84 7.42
C LYS A 202 15.16 10.32 7.27
N THR A 203 16.13 11.18 6.90
CA THR A 203 15.88 12.60 6.67
C THR A 203 14.97 12.82 5.48
N ILE A 204 15.22 12.11 4.37
CA ILE A 204 14.36 12.15 3.16
C ILE A 204 12.94 11.69 3.52
N ALA A 205 12.80 10.58 4.25
CA ALA A 205 11.50 10.06 4.69
C ALA A 205 10.70 11.12 5.47
N LEU A 206 11.35 11.82 6.40
CA LEU A 206 10.71 12.89 7.17
C LEU A 206 10.29 14.09 6.30
N GLN A 207 11.12 14.51 5.34
CA GLN A 207 10.85 15.66 4.49
C GLN A 207 9.72 15.41 3.48
N VAL A 208 9.66 14.19 2.92
CA VAL A 208 8.64 13.84 1.91
C VAL A 208 7.42 13.15 2.49
N GLY A 209 7.38 12.91 3.81
CA GLY A 209 6.25 12.26 4.49
C GLY A 209 6.11 10.77 4.15
N TYR A 210 7.22 10.06 3.94
CA TYR A 210 7.27 8.63 3.62
C TYR A 210 7.93 7.82 4.74
N SER A 211 7.73 6.48 4.70
CA SER A 211 8.51 5.59 5.55
C SER A 211 9.95 5.46 5.02
N GLU A 212 10.92 5.24 5.92
CA GLU A 212 12.31 5.00 5.52
C GLU A 212 12.45 3.77 4.61
N SER A 213 11.62 2.76 4.82
CA SER A 213 11.58 1.54 4.00
C SER A 213 11.16 1.84 2.56
N LEU A 214 10.18 2.74 2.37
CA LEU A 214 9.75 3.18 1.04
C LEU A 214 10.87 3.98 0.35
N ILE A 215 11.52 4.90 1.07
CA ILE A 215 12.66 5.66 0.53
C ILE A 215 13.80 4.72 0.10
N ARG A 216 14.10 3.67 0.87
CA ARG A 216 15.12 2.67 0.49
C ARG A 216 14.77 1.97 -0.81
N LYS A 217 13.50 1.58 -1.01
CA LYS A 217 13.01 0.97 -2.26
C LYS A 217 13.14 1.94 -3.45
N GLU A 218 12.75 3.20 -3.27
CA GLU A 218 12.89 4.23 -4.30
C GLU A 218 14.35 4.49 -4.67
N CYS A 219 15.26 4.54 -3.70
CA CYS A 219 16.69 4.67 -3.98
C CYS A 219 17.21 3.54 -4.88
N ILE A 220 16.79 2.29 -4.64
CA ILE A 220 17.19 1.15 -5.49
C ILE A 220 16.69 1.35 -6.92
N SER A 221 15.43 1.80 -7.11
CA SER A 221 14.86 2.06 -8.42
C SER A 221 15.58 3.23 -9.13
N ILE A 222 15.86 4.31 -8.42
CA ILE A 222 16.59 5.48 -8.93
C ILE A 222 18.01 5.08 -9.38
N PHE A 223 18.74 4.33 -8.55
CA PHE A 223 20.10 3.90 -8.88
C PHE A 223 20.11 3.00 -10.12
N ARG A 224 19.10 2.12 -10.24
CA ARG A 224 18.95 1.28 -11.44
C ARG A 224 18.67 2.13 -12.69
N ALA A 225 17.77 3.11 -12.63
CA ALA A 225 17.45 4.00 -13.74
C ALA A 225 18.65 4.85 -14.16
N LEU A 226 19.49 5.27 -13.21
CA LEU A 226 20.71 6.04 -13.47
C LEU A 226 21.93 5.16 -13.85
N GLY A 227 21.79 3.82 -13.80
CA GLY A 227 22.91 2.91 -14.09
C GLY A 227 24.03 2.92 -13.05
N ILE A 228 23.75 3.39 -11.84
CA ILE A 228 24.73 3.47 -10.73
C ILE A 228 24.48 2.36 -9.70
N SER A 229 25.55 1.95 -9.02
CA SER A 229 25.47 0.84 -8.05
C SER A 229 25.28 1.32 -6.60
N SER A 230 25.62 2.57 -6.32
CA SER A 230 25.57 3.09 -4.96
C SER A 230 25.41 4.61 -4.91
N ARG A 231 24.97 5.09 -3.74
CA ARG A 231 24.84 6.50 -3.43
C ARG A 231 26.14 7.29 -3.61
N ASN A 232 27.29 6.68 -3.36
CA ASN A 232 28.57 7.36 -3.46
C ASN A 232 28.85 7.83 -4.88
N GLU A 233 28.30 7.17 -5.88
CA GLU A 233 28.45 7.56 -7.30
C GLU A 233 27.66 8.84 -7.65
N LEU A 234 26.60 9.18 -6.89
CA LEU A 234 25.85 10.43 -7.09
C LEU A 234 26.64 11.70 -6.70
N VAL A 235 27.66 11.57 -5.84
CA VAL A 235 28.41 12.72 -5.30
C VAL A 235 29.47 13.21 -6.29
N PHE A 236 29.89 12.38 -7.22
CA PHE A 236 30.96 12.71 -8.17
C PHE A 236 30.52 13.55 -9.38
N GLU A 237 29.21 13.72 -9.61
CA GLU A 237 28.73 14.60 -10.72
C GLU A 237 28.77 16.11 -10.38
N LYS A 238 29.20 16.50 -9.16
CA LYS A 238 29.25 17.91 -8.74
C LYS A 238 30.58 18.63 -9.02
N GLU A 239 31.59 17.93 -9.52
CA GLU A 239 32.97 18.50 -9.74
C GLU A 239 33.44 18.34 -11.20
N ALA A 240 32.55 18.28 -12.18
CA ALA A 240 32.94 18.30 -13.59
C ALA A 240 32.40 19.55 -14.29
#